data_448d60141077373e0778de3aa9b9d127
#
_entry.id   448d60141077373e0778de3aa9b9d127
#
_cell.length_a   1.000
_cell.length_b   1.000
_cell.length_c   1.000
_cell.angle_alpha   90.00
_cell.angle_beta   90.00
_cell.angle_gamma   90.00
#
_symmetry.space_group_name_H-M   'P 1'
#
loop_
_entity.id
_entity.type
_entity.pdbx_description
1 polymer ?
#
loop_
_entity_poly.entity_id
_entity_poly.type
_entity_poly.pdbx_seq_one_letter_code
_entity_poly.pdbx_strand_id
1 'polypeptide(L)'
;MPDAALSEALREAYASAPCNVIILHTLEIRHPDFRDDAGNSTAIRVVRDQQDLLARLEASAPINAGQQVQFVAMGFELDLPPVDIAPVPEIAITLDNVTREIVKHLDEASVSESPIEVTYRPYLSNDLTGPQMDSPITLVITEVEADVQRVTAKARMADIGNKTFPSRLYTATEFPGLAR
;
A
#
# COMPACT_ATOMS: atom_id res chain seq x y z
N MET A 1 12.72 8.64 18.59
CA MET A 1 13.72 8.97 17.55
C MET A 1 12.94 9.44 16.33
N PRO A 2 13.35 10.51 15.64
CA PRO A 2 12.69 10.88 14.38
C PRO A 2 12.88 9.74 13.38
N ASP A 3 11.79 9.36 12.73
CA ASP A 3 11.79 8.28 11.74
C ASP A 3 12.65 8.71 10.55
N ALA A 4 13.73 7.99 10.30
CA ALA A 4 14.66 8.31 9.21
C ALA A 4 14.05 8.10 7.81
N ALA A 5 12.93 7.38 7.74
CA ALA A 5 12.21 7.10 6.50
C ALA A 5 11.41 8.32 5.99
N LEU A 6 11.08 9.28 6.87
CA LEU A 6 10.36 10.49 6.49
C LEU A 6 11.30 11.56 5.99
N SER A 7 10.97 12.21 4.87
CA SER A 7 11.72 13.37 4.39
C SER A 7 11.72 14.49 5.44
N GLU A 8 12.76 15.32 5.44
CA GLU A 8 12.85 16.46 6.35
C GLU A 8 11.67 17.43 6.14
N ALA A 9 11.29 17.65 4.89
CA ALA A 9 10.15 18.50 4.53
C ALA A 9 8.81 17.97 5.09
N LEU A 10 8.59 16.65 5.07
CA LEU A 10 7.40 16.06 5.64
C LEU A 10 7.39 16.16 7.19
N ARG A 11 8.54 15.96 7.82
CA ARG A 11 8.69 16.15 9.27
C ARG A 11 8.41 17.58 9.70
N GLU A 12 8.91 18.56 8.93
CA GLU A 12 8.64 19.97 9.16
C GLU A 12 7.16 20.30 8.96
N ALA A 13 6.51 19.76 7.92
CA ALA A 13 5.08 19.94 7.69
C ALA A 13 4.23 19.40 8.83
N TYR A 14 4.57 18.24 9.41
CA TYR A 14 3.89 17.72 10.60
C TYR A 14 4.15 18.55 11.85
N ALA A 15 5.35 19.09 12.04
CA ALA A 15 5.73 19.82 13.23
C ALA A 15 5.19 21.27 13.23
N SER A 16 5.22 21.96 12.08
CA SER A 16 4.86 23.38 11.95
C SER A 16 3.43 23.62 11.47
N ALA A 17 2.79 22.60 10.86
CA ALA A 17 1.47 22.67 10.24
C ALA A 17 1.31 23.97 9.40
N PRO A 18 2.16 24.21 8.40
CA PRO A 18 2.13 25.43 7.64
C PRO A 18 0.80 25.56 6.89
N CYS A 19 0.20 26.74 6.88
CA CYS A 19 -1.12 26.97 6.29
C CYS A 19 -1.14 26.87 4.74
N ASN A 20 0.00 26.84 4.09
CA ASN A 20 0.17 26.81 2.64
C ASN A 20 0.66 25.47 2.08
N VAL A 21 0.90 24.48 2.91
CA VAL A 21 1.32 23.14 2.49
C VAL A 21 0.39 22.10 3.11
N ILE A 22 -0.21 21.26 2.26
CA ILE A 22 -1.10 20.20 2.68
C ILE A 22 -0.39 18.87 2.45
N ILE A 23 -0.50 17.97 3.40
CA ILE A 23 -0.04 16.59 3.25
C ILE A 23 -1.15 15.80 2.56
N LEU A 24 -0.84 15.30 1.37
CA LEU A 24 -1.74 14.48 0.57
C LEU A 24 -1.45 13.02 0.87
N HIS A 25 -2.39 12.36 1.49
CA HIS A 25 -2.30 10.93 1.79
C HIS A 25 -2.78 10.14 0.59
N THR A 26 -1.98 9.20 0.10
CA THR A 26 -2.36 8.33 -1.02
C THR A 26 -2.19 6.86 -0.68
N LEU A 27 -3.04 6.03 -1.30
CA LEU A 27 -2.95 4.58 -1.25
C LEU A 27 -2.89 4.02 -2.67
N GLU A 28 -2.06 3.03 -2.87
CA GLU A 28 -2.03 2.19 -4.07
C GLU A 28 -2.33 0.76 -3.68
N ILE A 29 -3.43 0.22 -4.18
CA ILE A 29 -3.87 -1.16 -3.96
C ILE A 29 -3.49 -1.97 -5.19
N ARG A 30 -2.73 -3.04 -4.99
CA ARG A 30 -2.21 -3.88 -6.06
C ARG A 30 -2.58 -5.34 -5.85
N HIS A 31 -2.85 -6.00 -6.97
CA HIS A 31 -2.98 -7.45 -7.03
C HIS A 31 -2.47 -7.93 -8.39
N PRO A 32 -1.86 -9.12 -8.48
CA PRO A 32 -1.35 -9.65 -9.76
C PRO A 32 -2.42 -9.79 -10.85
N ASP A 33 -3.68 -9.99 -10.48
CA ASP A 33 -4.80 -10.20 -11.40
C ASP A 33 -5.55 -8.93 -11.77
N PHE A 34 -5.18 -7.77 -11.19
CA PHE A 34 -5.77 -6.50 -11.60
C PHE A 34 -5.34 -6.15 -13.02
N ARG A 35 -6.32 -6.00 -13.90
CA ARG A 35 -6.12 -5.67 -15.31
C ARG A 35 -6.94 -4.44 -15.69
N ASP A 36 -6.33 -3.59 -16.51
CA ASP A 36 -7.05 -2.52 -17.18
C ASP A 36 -7.87 -3.08 -18.37
N ASP A 37 -8.68 -2.25 -19.02
CA ASP A 37 -9.49 -2.63 -20.19
C ASP A 37 -8.64 -3.13 -21.36
N ALA A 38 -7.35 -2.81 -21.39
CA ALA A 38 -6.40 -3.27 -22.40
C ALA A 38 -5.68 -4.57 -22.00
N GLY A 39 -5.96 -5.11 -20.79
CA GLY A 39 -5.36 -6.34 -20.25
C GLY A 39 -3.98 -6.15 -19.61
N ASN A 40 -3.50 -4.90 -19.45
CA ASN A 40 -2.24 -4.64 -18.76
C ASN A 40 -2.42 -4.69 -17.25
N SER A 41 -1.34 -5.00 -16.55
CA SER A 41 -1.34 -4.94 -15.08
C SER A 41 -1.60 -3.52 -14.60
N THR A 42 -2.56 -3.35 -13.72
CA THR A 42 -2.96 -2.07 -13.17
C THR A 42 -2.99 -2.08 -11.64
N ALA A 43 -3.18 -0.91 -11.04
CA ALA A 43 -3.35 -0.73 -9.62
C ALA A 43 -4.45 0.31 -9.37
N ILE A 44 -5.20 0.11 -8.30
CA ILE A 44 -6.18 1.09 -7.83
C ILE A 44 -5.42 2.13 -7.02
N ARG A 45 -5.55 3.40 -7.40
CA ARG A 45 -4.84 4.51 -6.76
C ARG A 45 -5.83 5.55 -6.27
N VAL A 46 -5.79 5.84 -4.99
CA VAL A 46 -6.69 6.78 -4.36
C VAL A 46 -5.92 7.83 -3.57
N VAL A 47 -6.46 9.05 -3.51
CA VAL A 47 -5.96 10.16 -2.71
C VAL A 47 -7.06 10.65 -1.78
N ARG A 48 -6.70 10.94 -0.55
CA ARG A 48 -7.61 11.54 0.44
C ARG A 48 -7.69 13.05 0.19
N ASP A 49 -8.42 13.41 -0.84
CA ASP A 49 -8.69 14.81 -1.23
C ASP A 49 -10.04 14.89 -1.93
N GLN A 50 -10.48 16.12 -2.26
CA GLN A 50 -11.67 16.40 -3.05
C GLN A 50 -11.41 16.42 -4.56
N GLN A 51 -10.15 16.41 -4.98
CA GLN A 51 -9.72 16.46 -6.37
C GLN A 51 -8.71 15.35 -6.66
N ASP A 52 -8.76 14.86 -7.89
CA ASP A 52 -7.79 13.89 -8.37
C ASP A 52 -6.37 14.48 -8.34
N LEU A 53 -5.42 13.64 -8.01
CA LEU A 53 -4.01 14.02 -7.90
C LEU A 53 -3.19 13.35 -8.99
N LEU A 54 -2.38 14.14 -9.69
CA LEU A 54 -1.39 13.64 -10.62
C LEU A 54 0.00 13.75 -9.97
N ALA A 55 0.60 12.63 -9.57
CA ALA A 55 1.87 12.61 -8.87
C ALA A 55 2.82 11.55 -9.43
N ARG A 56 4.11 11.72 -9.22
CA ARG A 56 5.14 10.79 -9.68
C ARG A 56 5.40 9.71 -8.62
N LEU A 57 5.48 8.46 -9.07
CA LEU A 57 5.91 7.35 -8.21
C LEU A 57 7.44 7.31 -8.07
N GLU A 58 7.90 6.67 -7.01
CA GLU A 58 9.31 6.37 -6.80
C GLU A 58 9.87 5.43 -7.89
N ALA A 59 11.18 5.46 -8.09
CA ALA A 59 11.86 4.62 -9.07
C ALA A 59 11.82 3.12 -8.72
N SER A 60 11.57 2.79 -7.45
CA SER A 60 11.45 1.42 -6.94
C SER A 60 10.02 0.88 -6.94
N ALA A 61 9.03 1.64 -7.44
CA ALA A 61 7.64 1.21 -7.49
C ALA A 61 7.49 -0.07 -8.32
N PRO A 62 6.71 -1.07 -7.87
CA PRO A 62 6.52 -2.33 -8.59
C PRO A 62 5.80 -2.17 -9.93
N ILE A 63 4.91 -1.18 -10.05
CA ILE A 63 4.16 -0.87 -11.27
C ILE A 63 4.33 0.63 -11.57
N ASN A 64 4.58 0.98 -12.84
CA ASN A 64 4.77 2.36 -13.29
C ASN A 64 5.91 3.12 -12.58
N ALA A 65 7.02 2.44 -12.28
CA ALA A 65 8.18 3.01 -11.59
C ALA A 65 8.64 4.33 -12.21
N GLY A 66 8.76 5.38 -11.39
CA GLY A 66 9.20 6.70 -11.81
C GLY A 66 8.25 7.43 -12.76
N GLN A 67 7.08 6.89 -13.06
CA GLN A 67 6.08 7.50 -13.93
C GLN A 67 5.13 8.41 -13.15
N GLN A 68 4.55 9.36 -13.84
CA GLN A 68 3.46 10.17 -13.33
C GLN A 68 2.15 9.40 -13.49
N VAL A 69 1.41 9.23 -12.41
CA VAL A 69 0.16 8.47 -12.35
C VAL A 69 -0.94 9.29 -11.71
N GLN A 70 -2.18 8.97 -12.04
CA GLN A 70 -3.35 9.60 -11.47
C GLN A 70 -3.80 8.82 -10.23
N PHE A 71 -4.10 9.54 -9.15
CA PHE A 71 -4.79 9.06 -7.98
C PHE A 71 -6.19 9.65 -7.97
N VAL A 72 -7.20 8.82 -7.84
CA VAL A 72 -8.62 9.23 -7.82
C VAL A 72 -8.97 9.76 -6.45
N ALA A 73 -9.68 10.90 -6.40
CA ALA A 73 -10.16 11.49 -5.16
C ALA A 73 -11.18 10.58 -4.48
N MET A 74 -10.87 10.14 -3.26
CA MET A 74 -11.73 9.24 -2.49
C MET A 74 -11.51 9.43 -1.00
N GLY A 75 -12.59 9.41 -0.21
CA GLY A 75 -12.49 9.38 1.25
C GLY A 75 -11.93 8.04 1.71
N PHE A 76 -10.87 8.06 2.48
CA PHE A 76 -10.41 6.88 3.20
C PHE A 76 -9.86 7.24 4.58
N GLU A 77 -9.90 6.29 5.47
CA GLU A 77 -9.37 6.38 6.83
C GLU A 77 -8.34 5.27 7.03
N LEU A 78 -7.28 5.61 7.75
CA LEU A 78 -6.24 4.71 8.20
C LEU A 78 -6.24 4.74 9.73
N ASP A 79 -6.74 3.68 10.34
CA ASP A 79 -6.68 3.52 11.80
C ASP A 79 -5.40 2.81 12.16
N LEU A 80 -4.47 3.58 12.73
CA LEU A 80 -3.24 3.02 13.28
C LEU A 80 -3.57 2.16 14.50
N PRO A 81 -2.94 0.98 14.65
CA PRO A 81 -3.18 0.14 15.80
C PRO A 81 -2.80 0.88 17.09
N PRO A 82 -3.53 0.67 18.19
CA PRO A 82 -3.10 1.16 19.49
C PRO A 82 -1.71 0.61 19.79
N VAL A 83 -0.89 1.41 20.49
CA VAL A 83 0.42 1.00 20.96
C VAL A 83 0.22 -0.02 22.09
N ASP A 84 -0.14 -1.22 21.72
CA ASP A 84 -0.38 -2.32 22.65
C ASP A 84 0.58 -3.48 22.34
N ILE A 85 0.68 -4.41 23.29
CA ILE A 85 1.62 -5.54 23.27
C ILE A 85 1.25 -6.60 22.22
N ALA A 86 0.44 -6.27 21.23
CA ALA A 86 0.08 -7.19 20.16
C ALA A 86 1.33 -7.52 19.31
N PRO A 87 1.67 -8.81 19.14
CA PRO A 87 2.90 -9.22 18.45
C PRO A 87 2.90 -8.84 16.94
N VAL A 88 1.76 -8.60 16.34
CA VAL A 88 1.61 -8.11 14.97
C VAL A 88 0.54 -7.04 14.95
N PRO A 89 0.91 -5.76 14.81
CA PRO A 89 -0.07 -4.68 14.72
C PRO A 89 -0.85 -4.78 13.39
N GLU A 90 -2.18 -4.77 13.50
CA GLU A 90 -3.08 -4.69 12.37
C GLU A 90 -3.54 -3.25 12.18
N ILE A 91 -3.62 -2.84 10.93
CA ILE A 91 -4.08 -1.51 10.51
C ILE A 91 -5.42 -1.70 9.82
N ALA A 92 -6.43 -0.96 10.27
CA ALA A 92 -7.71 -0.92 9.56
C ALA A 92 -7.67 0.19 8.49
N ILE A 93 -8.08 -0.16 7.28
CA ILE A 93 -8.21 0.75 6.15
C ILE A 93 -9.68 0.75 5.75
N THR A 94 -10.30 1.92 5.76
CA THR A 94 -11.69 2.07 5.33
C THR A 94 -11.72 2.97 4.11
N LEU A 95 -12.34 2.50 3.03
CA LEU A 95 -12.58 3.25 1.80
C LEU A 95 -14.08 3.57 1.71
N ASP A 96 -14.41 4.85 1.59
CA ASP A 96 -15.81 5.31 1.44
C ASP A 96 -16.13 5.58 -0.04
N ASN A 97 -17.40 5.42 -0.40
CA ASN A 97 -17.91 5.71 -1.74
C ASN A 97 -17.20 4.94 -2.87
N VAL A 98 -17.00 3.65 -2.65
CA VAL A 98 -16.26 2.78 -3.58
C VAL A 98 -17.03 2.63 -4.89
N THR A 99 -16.32 2.84 -6.00
CA THR A 99 -16.90 2.63 -7.34
C THR A 99 -17.09 1.15 -7.65
N ARG A 100 -18.03 0.84 -8.55
CA ARG A 100 -18.26 -0.56 -9.00
C ARG A 100 -17.02 -1.22 -9.58
N GLU A 101 -16.13 -0.44 -10.15
CA GLU A 101 -14.87 -0.91 -10.72
C GLU A 101 -13.93 -1.46 -9.64
N ILE A 102 -13.83 -0.77 -8.51
CA ILE A 102 -13.03 -1.23 -7.36
C ILE A 102 -13.60 -2.54 -6.80
N VAL A 103 -14.93 -2.62 -6.63
CA VAL A 103 -15.59 -3.84 -6.15
C VAL A 103 -15.31 -5.02 -7.10
N LYS A 104 -15.40 -4.80 -8.43
CA LYS A 104 -15.09 -5.81 -9.43
C LYS A 104 -13.65 -6.35 -9.29
N HIS A 105 -12.67 -5.45 -9.14
CA HIS A 105 -11.28 -5.85 -8.94
C HIS A 105 -11.07 -6.62 -7.63
N LEU A 106 -11.77 -6.25 -6.56
CA LEU A 106 -11.71 -6.97 -5.29
C LEU A 106 -12.35 -8.37 -5.39
N ASP A 107 -13.46 -8.49 -6.10
CA ASP A 107 -14.11 -9.77 -6.37
C ASP A 107 -13.20 -10.70 -7.20
N GLU A 108 -12.54 -10.17 -8.23
CA GLU A 108 -11.56 -10.90 -9.03
C GLU A 108 -10.37 -11.38 -8.18
N ALA A 109 -9.87 -10.54 -7.28
CA ALA A 109 -8.79 -10.88 -6.36
C ALA A 109 -9.21 -11.94 -5.32
N SER A 110 -10.48 -11.99 -4.92
CA SER A 110 -10.97 -12.94 -3.90
C SER A 110 -10.86 -14.40 -4.31
N VAL A 111 -10.79 -14.67 -5.60
CA VAL A 111 -10.64 -16.02 -6.18
C VAL A 111 -9.18 -16.46 -6.24
N SER A 112 -8.24 -15.51 -6.11
CA SER A 112 -6.81 -15.76 -6.23
C SER A 112 -6.17 -16.09 -4.88
N GLU A 113 -5.15 -16.95 -4.89
CA GLU A 113 -4.33 -17.23 -3.70
C GLU A 113 -3.29 -16.13 -3.41
N SER A 114 -3.14 -15.18 -4.35
CA SER A 114 -2.17 -14.09 -4.19
C SER A 114 -2.69 -13.03 -3.22
N PRO A 115 -1.86 -12.48 -2.35
CA PRO A 115 -2.29 -11.45 -1.42
C PRO A 115 -2.50 -10.10 -2.15
N ILE A 116 -3.47 -9.32 -1.66
CA ILE A 116 -3.62 -7.92 -2.04
C ILE A 116 -2.61 -7.10 -1.24
N GLU A 117 -1.84 -6.27 -1.91
CA GLU A 117 -0.88 -5.35 -1.30
C GLU A 117 -1.40 -3.92 -1.35
N VAL A 118 -1.20 -3.18 -0.26
CA VAL A 118 -1.49 -1.75 -0.18
C VAL A 118 -0.22 -1.00 0.14
N THR A 119 0.11 -0.01 -0.69
CA THR A 119 1.25 0.87 -0.45
C THR A 119 0.76 2.28 -0.14
N TYR A 120 1.16 2.78 1.02
CA TYR A 120 0.90 4.14 1.46
C TYR A 120 2.04 5.07 1.06
N ARG A 121 1.70 6.22 0.42
CA ARG A 121 2.65 7.25 -0.01
C ARG A 121 2.14 8.63 0.37
N PRO A 122 2.78 9.36 1.27
CA PRO A 122 2.47 10.76 1.53
C PRO A 122 3.16 11.65 0.49
N TYR A 123 2.45 12.66 0.00
CA TYR A 123 2.97 13.75 -0.83
C TYR A 123 2.75 15.09 -0.15
N LEU A 124 3.54 16.09 -0.53
CA LEU A 124 3.28 17.48 -0.18
C LEU A 124 2.61 18.19 -1.36
N SER A 125 1.63 19.04 -1.10
CA SER A 125 0.90 19.76 -2.16
C SER A 125 1.79 20.66 -3.03
N ASN A 126 2.96 21.04 -2.53
CA ASN A 126 3.97 21.85 -3.23
C ASN A 126 5.06 21.00 -3.90
N ASP A 127 5.11 19.67 -3.66
CA ASP A 127 6.07 18.76 -4.26
C ASP A 127 5.42 17.39 -4.58
N LEU A 128 5.12 17.19 -5.87
CA LEU A 128 4.52 15.98 -6.43
C LEU A 128 5.52 15.17 -7.29
N THR A 129 6.80 15.50 -7.19
CA THR A 129 7.86 14.83 -7.97
C THR A 129 8.25 13.47 -7.45
N GLY A 130 7.82 13.14 -6.22
CA GLY A 130 8.01 11.85 -5.57
C GLY A 130 7.35 11.81 -4.20
N PRO A 131 7.12 10.60 -3.65
CA PRO A 131 6.61 10.47 -2.30
C PRO A 131 7.62 11.00 -1.29
N GLN A 132 7.11 11.60 -0.21
CA GLN A 132 7.93 12.20 0.84
C GLN A 132 8.36 11.18 1.91
N MET A 133 8.44 9.93 1.51
CA MET A 133 8.88 8.82 2.34
C MET A 133 9.87 7.97 1.56
N ASP A 134 11.07 7.83 2.09
CA ASP A 134 12.06 6.90 1.54
C ASP A 134 11.66 5.48 1.97
N SER A 135 11.37 4.65 0.99
CA SER A 135 10.69 3.36 1.12
C SER A 135 9.24 3.49 1.62
N PRO A 136 8.27 3.72 0.73
CA PRO A 136 6.85 3.71 1.06
C PRO A 136 6.42 2.46 1.83
N ILE A 137 5.47 2.62 2.76
CA ILE A 137 5.01 1.52 3.60
C ILE A 137 4.10 0.62 2.77
N THR A 138 4.49 -0.65 2.63
CA THR A 138 3.68 -1.67 1.99
C THR A 138 3.09 -2.61 3.03
N LEU A 139 1.79 -2.79 2.97
CA LEU A 139 0.97 -3.63 3.83
C LEU A 139 0.36 -4.75 3.00
N VAL A 140 0.12 -5.89 3.63
CA VAL A 140 -0.60 -7.02 3.05
C VAL A 140 -1.99 -7.08 3.66
N ILE A 141 -3.02 -7.10 2.83
CA ILE A 141 -4.41 -7.24 3.28
C ILE A 141 -4.64 -8.69 3.73
N THR A 142 -5.22 -8.84 4.90
CA THR A 142 -5.56 -10.14 5.49
C THR A 142 -7.06 -10.44 5.45
N GLU A 143 -7.88 -9.42 5.47
CA GLU A 143 -9.33 -9.53 5.49
C GLU A 143 -9.94 -8.34 4.77
N VAL A 144 -10.97 -8.57 3.97
CA VAL A 144 -11.73 -7.51 3.29
C VAL A 144 -13.22 -7.74 3.52
N GLU A 145 -13.89 -6.72 3.97
CA GLU A 145 -15.35 -6.67 4.07
C GLU A 145 -15.85 -5.55 3.15
N ALA A 146 -16.68 -5.90 2.18
CA ALA A 146 -17.25 -4.93 1.25
C ALA A 146 -18.76 -4.81 1.47
N ASP A 147 -19.22 -3.58 1.65
CA ASP A 147 -20.62 -3.18 1.63
C ASP A 147 -20.89 -2.32 0.39
N VAL A 148 -22.15 -1.97 0.14
CA VAL A 148 -22.61 -1.23 -1.06
C VAL A 148 -21.89 0.12 -1.26
N GLN A 149 -21.41 0.75 -0.18
CA GLN A 149 -20.79 2.07 -0.21
C GLN A 149 -19.42 2.14 0.47
N ARG A 150 -19.03 1.08 1.17
CA ARG A 150 -17.82 1.08 2.00
C ARG A 150 -17.08 -0.24 1.86
N VAL A 151 -15.78 -0.15 1.80
CA VAL A 151 -14.88 -1.30 1.89
C VAL A 151 -13.99 -1.11 3.11
N THR A 152 -14.02 -2.07 4.01
CA THR A 152 -13.13 -2.10 5.18
C THR A 152 -12.16 -3.26 4.99
N ALA A 153 -10.87 -2.97 5.14
CA ALA A 153 -9.81 -3.96 5.02
C ALA A 153 -8.93 -3.95 6.26
N LYS A 154 -8.56 -5.14 6.74
CA LYS A 154 -7.49 -5.29 7.73
C LYS A 154 -6.20 -5.58 6.99
N ALA A 155 -5.15 -4.84 7.31
CA ALA A 155 -3.84 -4.98 6.71
C ALA A 155 -2.77 -5.09 7.79
N ARG A 156 -1.68 -5.80 7.47
CA ARG A 156 -0.51 -5.92 8.33
C ARG A 156 0.76 -5.66 7.53
N MET A 157 1.82 -5.27 8.20
CA MET A 157 3.13 -5.22 7.57
C MET A 157 3.52 -6.63 7.10
N ALA A 158 4.12 -6.72 5.92
CA ALA A 158 4.66 -7.99 5.44
C ALA A 158 5.62 -8.56 6.49
N ASP A 159 5.32 -9.77 6.96
CA ASP A 159 6.08 -10.42 8.03
C ASP A 159 7.44 -10.89 7.49
N ILE A 160 8.42 -10.00 7.55
CA ILE A 160 9.81 -10.29 7.18
C ILE A 160 10.46 -11.23 8.20
N GLY A 161 9.96 -11.22 9.44
CA GLY A 161 10.52 -12.01 10.55
C GLY A 161 10.24 -13.51 10.44
N ASN A 162 9.14 -13.91 9.79
CA ASN A 162 8.76 -15.32 9.59
C ASN A 162 9.26 -15.92 8.27
N LYS A 163 10.08 -15.20 7.50
CA LYS A 163 10.80 -15.84 6.40
C LYS A 163 11.77 -16.87 6.98
N THR A 164 11.53 -18.14 6.64
CA THR A 164 12.43 -19.23 7.01
C THR A 164 13.87 -18.90 6.57
N PHE A 165 14.77 -18.82 7.52
CA PHE A 165 16.19 -18.70 7.25
C PHE A 165 16.89 -19.97 7.76
N PRO A 166 17.60 -20.71 6.90
CA PRO A 166 17.83 -20.44 5.48
C PRO A 166 16.60 -20.71 4.61
N SER A 167 16.40 -19.89 3.57
CA SER A 167 15.30 -20.04 2.60
C SER A 167 15.43 -21.26 1.69
N ARG A 168 16.60 -21.91 1.72
CA ARG A 168 16.89 -23.11 0.95
C ARG A 168 16.68 -24.36 1.82
N LEU A 169 15.70 -25.18 1.43
CA LEU A 169 15.46 -26.46 2.08
C LEU A 169 16.47 -27.49 1.55
N TYR A 170 17.22 -28.12 2.46
CA TYR A 170 18.10 -29.21 2.13
C TYR A 170 17.28 -30.50 2.00
N THR A 171 16.82 -30.79 0.79
CA THR A 171 16.06 -32.01 0.49
C THR A 171 17.00 -33.08 -0.10
N ALA A 172 16.68 -34.35 0.12
CA ALA A 172 17.47 -35.46 -0.46
C ALA A 172 17.48 -35.46 -1.99
N THR A 173 16.55 -34.77 -2.64
CA THR A 173 16.46 -34.60 -4.09
C THR A 173 17.50 -33.60 -4.60
N GLU A 174 17.71 -32.48 -3.89
CA GLU A 174 18.71 -31.46 -4.26
C GLU A 174 20.13 -31.86 -3.73
N PHE A 175 20.19 -32.58 -2.63
CA PHE A 175 21.43 -32.99 -1.96
C PHE A 175 21.39 -34.49 -1.71
N PRO A 176 21.74 -35.34 -2.73
CA PRO A 176 21.67 -36.79 -2.62
C PRO A 176 22.51 -37.38 -1.49
N GLY A 177 23.53 -36.66 -1.01
CA GLY A 177 24.35 -37.06 0.13
C GLY A 177 23.62 -37.06 1.49
N LEU A 178 22.41 -36.53 1.58
CA LEU A 178 21.56 -36.59 2.77
C LEU A 178 20.71 -37.87 2.87
N ALA A 179 20.62 -38.62 1.77
CA ALA A 179 19.96 -39.92 1.75
C ALA A 179 21.02 -40.98 2.17
N ARG A 180 20.99 -41.35 3.44
CA ARG A 180 21.71 -42.54 3.95
C ARG A 180 20.75 -43.66 4.23
#